data_1cf80850ef6655a42d8ae89dac4be6a9
#
_entry.id   1cf80850ef6655a42d8ae89dac4be6a9
#
_cell.length_a   1.000
_cell.length_b   1.000
_cell.length_c   1.000
_cell.angle_alpha   90.00
_cell.angle_beta   90.00
_cell.angle_gamma   90.00
#
_symmetry.space_group_name_H-M   'P 1'
#
loop_
_entity.id
_entity.type
_entity.pdbx_description
1 polymer ?
#
loop_
_entity_poly.entity_id
_entity_poly.type
_entity_poly.pdbx_seq_one_letter_code
_entity_poly.pdbx_strand_id
1 'polypeptide(L)'
;QANNSDLQMGVSFLQDSGIEDTLLSQLPKDIELKTSYQGLNQLSTNYLANDKLTDADLNLKNDTQQEQVFNQVILQLVNEQLRQNSDSVKQAAEIYHLIYFLLIGLYILAMALALFGKKVALIPLLIAAIGSYGVLSYAAQIATSSLHESVYSGINVSLSSGLTQALITAIIAAVGCLFIKIKQKRE
;
A
#
# COMPACT_ATOMS: atom_id res chain seq x y z
N GLN A 1 27.33 9.71 14.10
CA GLN A 1 26.11 9.58 14.94
C GLN A 1 25.57 10.98 15.20
N ALA A 2 24.73 11.51 14.31
CA ALA A 2 23.95 12.69 14.59
C ALA A 2 22.92 12.32 15.67
N ASN A 3 22.92 13.11 16.75
CA ASN A 3 22.08 12.81 17.90
C ASN A 3 20.60 13.05 17.54
N ASN A 4 19.72 12.13 17.89
CA ASN A 4 18.25 12.25 17.70
C ASN A 4 17.69 13.59 18.26
N SER A 5 18.37 14.21 19.21
CA SER A 5 18.00 15.52 19.77
C SER A 5 18.26 16.70 18.82
N ASP A 6 19.30 16.62 17.98
CA ASP A 6 19.64 17.67 17.03
C ASP A 6 18.68 17.67 15.84
N LEU A 7 18.20 16.48 15.45
CA LEU A 7 17.17 16.30 14.41
C LEU A 7 15.80 16.75 14.91
N GLN A 8 15.43 16.43 16.17
CA GLN A 8 14.17 16.92 16.77
C GLN A 8 14.18 18.45 16.96
N MET A 9 15.29 19.05 17.35
CA MET A 9 15.44 20.51 17.39
C MET A 9 15.36 21.13 16.00
N GLY A 10 15.95 20.48 14.98
CA GLY A 10 15.86 20.95 13.60
C GLY A 10 14.43 20.97 13.08
N VAL A 11 13.64 19.96 13.37
CA VAL A 11 12.25 19.86 12.91
C VAL A 11 11.32 20.80 13.67
N SER A 12 11.46 20.93 14.99
CA SER A 12 10.70 21.93 15.76
C SER A 12 11.06 23.36 15.34
N PHE A 13 12.31 23.63 14.99
CA PHE A 13 12.72 24.93 14.45
C PHE A 13 12.12 25.17 13.04
N LEU A 14 11.99 24.15 12.22
CA LEU A 14 11.36 24.25 10.90
C LEU A 14 9.84 24.49 11.01
N GLN A 15 9.17 23.84 11.96
CA GLN A 15 7.74 24.04 12.23
C GLN A 15 7.44 25.43 12.78
N ASP A 16 8.28 25.94 13.69
CA ASP A 16 8.09 27.27 14.30
C ASP A 16 8.49 28.43 13.40
N SER A 17 9.33 28.20 12.39
CA SER A 17 9.90 29.27 11.55
C SER A 17 9.16 29.56 10.25
N GLY A 18 8.08 28.80 9.91
CA GLY A 18 7.37 28.93 8.64
C GLY A 18 8.19 28.50 7.40
N ILE A 19 9.36 27.88 7.62
CA ILE A 19 10.22 27.36 6.56
C ILE A 19 9.59 26.07 5.97
N GLU A 20 8.68 25.43 6.70
CA GLU A 20 7.94 24.25 6.27
C GLU A 20 7.23 24.50 4.93
N ASP A 21 6.49 25.61 4.81
CA ASP A 21 5.82 25.99 3.55
C ASP A 21 6.81 26.25 2.41
N THR A 22 7.99 26.82 2.72
CA THR A 22 9.04 27.08 1.73
C THR A 22 9.69 25.78 1.26
N LEU A 23 9.97 24.85 2.16
CA LEU A 23 10.48 23.53 1.81
C LEU A 23 9.44 22.73 1.04
N LEU A 24 8.19 22.69 1.48
CA LEU A 24 7.11 22.03 0.80
C LEU A 24 6.88 22.57 -0.62
N SER A 25 7.08 23.86 -0.83
CA SER A 25 6.98 24.49 -2.17
C SER A 25 8.11 24.10 -3.13
N GLN A 26 9.24 23.62 -2.63
CA GLN A 26 10.38 23.12 -3.42
C GLN A 26 10.30 21.63 -3.72
N LEU A 27 9.30 20.92 -3.15
CA LEU A 27 9.11 19.52 -3.39
C LEU A 27 8.63 19.23 -4.83
N PRO A 28 8.96 18.06 -5.38
CA PRO A 28 8.34 17.60 -6.62
C PRO A 28 6.82 17.61 -6.45
N LYS A 29 6.12 18.23 -7.40
CA LYS A 29 4.65 18.34 -7.39
C LYS A 29 3.94 16.98 -7.50
N ASP A 30 4.68 15.91 -7.77
CA ASP A 30 4.13 14.58 -8.00
C ASP A 30 5.13 13.53 -7.49
N ILE A 31 4.86 13.02 -6.29
CA ILE A 31 5.63 11.94 -5.66
C ILE A 31 4.76 10.69 -5.71
N GLU A 32 5.11 9.77 -6.60
CA GLU A 32 4.38 8.52 -6.75
C GLU A 32 4.98 7.42 -5.87
N LEU A 33 4.26 7.01 -4.82
CA LEU A 33 4.58 5.84 -4.00
C LEU A 33 3.89 4.61 -4.59
N LYS A 34 4.68 3.73 -5.21
CA LYS A 34 4.15 2.47 -5.78
C LYS A 34 4.06 1.40 -4.72
N THR A 35 2.87 0.87 -4.55
CA THR A 35 2.63 -0.22 -3.61
C THR A 35 2.27 -1.52 -4.33
N SER A 36 2.51 -2.64 -3.64
CA SER A 36 2.14 -3.98 -4.05
C SER A 36 1.53 -4.73 -2.87
N TYR A 37 0.93 -5.89 -3.13
CA TYR A 37 0.40 -6.76 -2.08
C TYR A 37 1.46 -7.10 -1.02
N GLN A 38 2.64 -7.47 -1.49
CA GLN A 38 3.77 -7.80 -0.61
C GLN A 38 4.29 -6.55 0.10
N GLY A 39 4.39 -5.41 -0.59
CA GLY A 39 4.84 -4.15 -0.01
C GLY A 39 3.94 -3.70 1.14
N LEU A 40 2.62 -3.71 0.94
CA LEU A 40 1.67 -3.39 2.01
C LEU A 40 1.73 -4.38 3.18
N ASN A 41 1.94 -5.68 2.90
CA ASN A 41 2.10 -6.67 3.95
C ASN A 41 3.38 -6.44 4.75
N GLN A 42 4.48 -6.08 4.11
CA GLN A 42 5.73 -5.73 4.79
C GLN A 42 5.57 -4.46 5.63
N LEU A 43 4.94 -3.40 5.07
CA LEU A 43 4.65 -2.16 5.79
C LEU A 43 3.84 -2.44 7.06
N SER A 44 2.74 -3.18 6.95
CA SER A 44 1.89 -3.51 8.10
C SER A 44 2.64 -4.37 9.12
N THR A 45 3.42 -5.37 8.68
CA THR A 45 4.24 -6.20 9.58
C THR A 45 5.26 -5.38 10.33
N ASN A 46 6.00 -4.52 9.63
CA ASN A 46 7.06 -3.70 10.22
C ASN A 46 6.48 -2.67 11.19
N TYR A 47 5.33 -2.06 10.83
CA TYR A 47 4.64 -1.13 11.72
C TYR A 47 4.14 -1.83 13.00
N LEU A 48 3.50 -3.00 12.88
CA LEU A 48 3.04 -3.77 14.04
C LEU A 48 4.18 -4.22 14.96
N ALA A 49 5.36 -4.48 14.40
CA ALA A 49 6.53 -4.89 15.17
C ALA A 49 7.27 -3.75 15.86
N ASN A 50 7.32 -2.56 15.24
CA ASN A 50 8.21 -1.47 15.63
C ASN A 50 7.50 -0.17 16.00
N ASP A 51 6.19 -0.07 15.84
CA ASP A 51 5.35 1.15 16.00
C ASP A 51 5.83 2.34 15.15
N LYS A 52 6.62 2.09 14.11
CA LYS A 52 7.18 3.09 13.19
C LYS A 52 7.59 2.46 11.87
N LEU A 53 7.66 3.29 10.83
CA LEU A 53 8.23 2.94 9.53
C LEU A 53 9.66 3.46 9.38
N THR A 54 10.41 2.87 8.45
CA THR A 54 11.79 3.24 8.08
C THR A 54 11.82 3.70 6.62
N ASP A 55 12.95 4.31 6.19
CA ASP A 55 13.16 4.71 4.79
C ASP A 55 13.00 3.54 3.81
N ALA A 56 13.47 2.36 4.23
CA ALA A 56 13.36 1.13 3.43
C ALA A 56 11.90 0.69 3.23
N ASP A 57 11.02 0.95 4.20
CA ASP A 57 9.61 0.60 4.14
C ASP A 57 8.85 1.44 3.13
N LEU A 58 9.21 2.72 3.01
CA LEU A 58 8.59 3.66 2.08
C LEU A 58 9.16 3.58 0.66
N ASN A 59 10.26 2.82 0.47
CA ASN A 59 10.94 2.65 -0.81
C ASN A 59 11.25 4.00 -1.50
N LEU A 60 11.67 4.99 -0.71
CA LEU A 60 12.01 6.32 -1.18
C LEU A 60 13.37 6.30 -1.88
N LYS A 61 13.51 7.10 -2.95
CA LYS A 61 14.79 7.24 -3.64
C LYS A 61 15.78 7.99 -2.75
N ASN A 62 17.01 7.51 -2.69
CA ASN A 62 18.08 8.01 -1.82
C ASN A 62 19.37 8.37 -2.63
N ASP A 63 19.21 8.77 -3.90
CA ASP A 63 20.31 8.94 -4.82
C ASP A 63 21.10 10.24 -4.58
N THR A 64 20.46 11.25 -4.00
CA THR A 64 21.08 12.57 -3.74
C THR A 64 20.97 12.97 -2.27
N GLN A 65 21.87 13.85 -1.83
CA GLN A 65 21.83 14.37 -0.46
C GLN A 65 20.53 15.16 -0.15
N GLN A 66 19.97 15.83 -1.16
CA GLN A 66 18.68 16.51 -1.04
C GLN A 66 17.53 15.52 -0.83
N GLU A 67 17.52 14.42 -1.59
CA GLU A 67 16.52 13.36 -1.41
C GLU A 67 16.62 12.72 -0.03
N GLN A 68 17.82 12.50 0.51
CA GLN A 68 18.03 11.95 1.85
C GLN A 68 17.44 12.85 2.94
N VAL A 69 17.71 14.16 2.89
CA VAL A 69 17.13 15.11 3.85
C VAL A 69 15.61 15.14 3.73
N PHE A 70 15.11 15.16 2.50
CA PHE A 70 13.68 15.14 2.22
C PHE A 70 13.00 13.87 2.74
N ASN A 71 13.57 12.70 2.48
CA ASN A 71 13.04 11.42 2.94
C ASN A 71 12.95 11.37 4.47
N GLN A 72 13.93 11.94 5.18
CA GLN A 72 13.89 12.04 6.64
C GLN A 72 12.71 12.87 7.13
N VAL A 73 12.44 14.00 6.47
CA VAL A 73 11.29 14.87 6.82
C VAL A 73 9.97 14.12 6.56
N ILE A 74 9.81 13.52 5.38
CA ILE A 74 8.61 12.72 5.05
C ILE A 74 8.43 11.58 6.06
N LEU A 75 9.48 10.83 6.33
CA LEU A 75 9.43 9.70 7.26
C LEU A 75 9.01 10.15 8.66
N GLN A 76 9.53 11.28 9.12
CA GLN A 76 9.17 11.82 10.42
C GLN A 76 7.70 12.27 10.46
N LEU A 77 7.22 13.00 9.44
CA LEU A 77 5.82 13.42 9.35
C LEU A 77 4.89 12.21 9.30
N VAL A 78 5.22 11.20 8.48
CA VAL A 78 4.44 9.95 8.39
C VAL A 78 4.40 9.23 9.74
N ASN A 79 5.55 9.06 10.40
CA ASN A 79 5.61 8.37 11.69
C ASN A 79 4.89 9.15 12.79
N GLU A 80 4.90 10.48 12.77
CA GLU A 80 4.14 11.30 13.72
C GLU A 80 2.62 11.11 13.51
N GLN A 81 2.14 11.10 12.26
CA GLN A 81 0.74 10.83 11.94
C GLN A 81 0.32 9.41 12.34
N LEU A 82 1.17 8.43 12.09
CA LEU A 82 0.94 7.05 12.51
C LEU A 82 0.87 6.95 14.04
N ARG A 83 1.71 7.66 14.76
CA ARG A 83 1.74 7.73 16.22
C ARG A 83 0.48 8.38 16.80
N GLN A 84 0.01 9.49 16.22
CA GLN A 84 -1.21 10.17 16.65
C GLN A 84 -2.45 9.32 16.47
N ASN A 85 -2.46 8.42 15.49
CA ASN A 85 -3.56 7.51 15.17
C ASN A 85 -3.23 6.04 15.45
N SER A 86 -2.31 5.75 16.38
CA SER A 86 -1.68 4.43 16.54
C SER A 86 -2.68 3.29 16.67
N ASP A 87 -3.75 3.45 17.46
CA ASP A 87 -4.75 2.40 17.69
C ASP A 87 -5.53 2.08 16.40
N SER A 88 -5.95 3.10 15.67
CA SER A 88 -6.65 2.93 14.39
C SER A 88 -5.75 2.30 13.33
N VAL A 89 -4.48 2.71 13.29
CA VAL A 89 -3.50 2.17 12.34
C VAL A 89 -3.16 0.71 12.65
N LYS A 90 -2.97 0.36 13.93
CA LYS A 90 -2.76 -1.03 14.36
C LYS A 90 -3.95 -1.90 13.98
N GLN A 91 -5.16 -1.47 14.29
CA GLN A 91 -6.37 -2.19 13.90
C GLN A 91 -6.48 -2.37 12.38
N ALA A 92 -6.18 -1.33 11.61
CA ALA A 92 -6.19 -1.42 10.15
C ALA A 92 -5.12 -2.39 9.62
N ALA A 93 -3.91 -2.38 10.21
CA ALA A 93 -2.83 -3.29 9.85
C ALA A 93 -3.17 -4.75 10.18
N GLU A 94 -3.79 -5.02 11.33
CA GLU A 94 -4.26 -6.35 11.72
C GLU A 94 -5.36 -6.86 10.77
N ILE A 95 -6.35 -6.02 10.45
CA ILE A 95 -7.41 -6.35 9.48
C ILE A 95 -6.80 -6.65 8.12
N TYR A 96 -5.85 -5.83 7.66
CA TYR A 96 -5.16 -6.06 6.40
C TYR A 96 -4.42 -7.41 6.38
N HIS A 97 -3.72 -7.74 7.47
CA HIS A 97 -3.05 -9.03 7.62
C HIS A 97 -4.02 -10.21 7.51
N LEU A 98 -5.16 -10.12 8.18
CA LEU A 98 -6.20 -11.15 8.12
C LEU A 98 -6.74 -11.31 6.69
N ILE A 99 -7.06 -10.20 6.03
CA ILE A 99 -7.54 -10.21 4.63
C ILE A 99 -6.46 -10.78 3.70
N TYR A 100 -5.19 -10.41 3.88
CA TYR A 100 -4.08 -10.91 3.09
C TYR A 100 -3.99 -12.44 3.12
N PHE A 101 -4.01 -13.05 4.31
CA PHE A 101 -3.96 -14.51 4.44
C PHE A 101 -5.23 -15.19 3.94
N LEU A 102 -6.40 -14.56 4.13
CA LEU A 102 -7.66 -15.06 3.60
C LEU A 102 -7.64 -15.15 2.06
N LEU A 103 -7.15 -14.10 1.40
CA LEU A 103 -7.02 -14.06 -0.06
C LEU A 103 -6.03 -15.12 -0.57
N ILE A 104 -4.89 -15.30 0.09
CA ILE A 104 -3.94 -16.37 -0.24
C ILE A 104 -4.62 -17.75 -0.09
N GLY A 105 -5.36 -17.96 1.00
CA GLY A 105 -6.12 -19.18 1.22
C GLY A 105 -7.13 -19.46 0.10
N LEU A 106 -7.82 -18.43 -0.40
CA LEU A 106 -8.74 -18.55 -1.53
C LEU A 106 -8.02 -18.93 -2.83
N TYR A 107 -6.83 -18.38 -3.10
CA TYR A 107 -6.04 -18.79 -4.27
C TYR A 107 -5.56 -20.23 -4.17
N ILE A 108 -5.11 -20.66 -2.98
CA ILE A 108 -4.70 -22.05 -2.74
C ILE A 108 -5.91 -23.00 -2.92
N LEU A 109 -7.07 -22.64 -2.37
CA LEU A 109 -8.31 -23.40 -2.53
C LEU A 109 -8.72 -23.50 -4.01
N ALA A 110 -8.67 -22.39 -4.74
CA ALA A 110 -8.97 -22.37 -6.17
C ALA A 110 -8.04 -23.30 -6.95
N MET A 111 -6.74 -23.27 -6.63
CA MET A 111 -5.72 -24.14 -7.24
C MET A 111 -6.01 -25.62 -6.94
N ALA A 112 -6.27 -25.96 -5.67
CA ALA A 112 -6.59 -27.34 -5.28
C ALA A 112 -7.85 -27.85 -6.00
N LEU A 113 -8.93 -27.06 -6.03
CA LEU A 113 -10.16 -27.43 -6.74
C LEU A 113 -9.94 -27.57 -8.25
N ALA A 114 -9.08 -26.75 -8.84
CA ALA A 114 -8.73 -26.86 -10.27
C ALA A 114 -7.96 -28.14 -10.57
N LEU A 115 -7.01 -28.55 -9.73
CA LEU A 115 -6.26 -29.79 -9.85
C LEU A 115 -7.18 -31.03 -9.82
N PHE A 116 -8.24 -30.98 -9.00
CA PHE A 116 -9.26 -32.05 -8.98
C PHE A 116 -10.32 -31.92 -10.09
N GLY A 117 -10.14 -31.06 -11.07
CA GLY A 117 -11.06 -30.85 -12.18
C GLY A 117 -12.42 -30.27 -11.78
N LYS A 118 -12.54 -29.70 -10.59
CA LYS A 118 -13.80 -29.14 -10.09
C LYS A 118 -14.12 -27.80 -10.74
N LYS A 119 -15.26 -27.69 -11.40
CA LYS A 119 -15.72 -26.48 -12.07
C LYS A 119 -15.96 -25.33 -11.09
N VAL A 120 -16.17 -25.64 -9.81
CA VAL A 120 -16.37 -24.69 -8.72
C VAL A 120 -15.11 -23.88 -8.39
N ALA A 121 -13.92 -24.31 -8.85
CA ALA A 121 -12.65 -23.59 -8.65
C ALA A 121 -12.67 -22.11 -9.11
N LEU A 122 -13.52 -21.77 -10.10
CA LEU A 122 -13.65 -20.41 -10.60
C LEU A 122 -14.26 -19.43 -9.58
N ILE A 123 -15.08 -19.92 -8.65
CA ILE A 123 -15.72 -19.07 -7.64
C ILE A 123 -14.67 -18.48 -6.67
N PRO A 124 -13.87 -19.27 -5.94
CA PRO A 124 -12.85 -18.72 -5.05
C PRO A 124 -11.78 -17.93 -5.82
N LEU A 125 -11.47 -18.30 -7.07
CA LEU A 125 -10.54 -17.52 -7.90
C LEU A 125 -11.08 -16.13 -8.21
N LEU A 126 -12.34 -15.99 -8.60
CA LEU A 126 -12.98 -14.70 -8.83
C LEU A 126 -13.04 -13.85 -7.56
N ILE A 127 -13.46 -14.43 -6.45
CA ILE A 127 -13.54 -13.73 -5.17
C ILE A 127 -12.14 -13.24 -4.78
N ALA A 128 -11.11 -14.08 -4.92
CA ALA A 128 -9.74 -13.70 -4.62
C ALA A 128 -9.23 -12.58 -5.53
N ALA A 129 -9.45 -12.65 -6.84
CA ALA A 129 -8.98 -11.65 -7.80
C ALA A 129 -9.67 -10.28 -7.61
N ILE A 130 -11.00 -10.28 -7.51
CA ILE A 130 -11.78 -9.04 -7.29
C ILE A 130 -11.48 -8.47 -5.91
N GLY A 131 -11.42 -9.32 -4.89
CA GLY A 131 -11.08 -8.92 -3.52
C GLY A 131 -9.68 -8.32 -3.43
N SER A 132 -8.69 -8.95 -4.06
CA SER A 132 -7.32 -8.43 -4.11
C SER A 132 -7.25 -7.04 -4.74
N TYR A 133 -7.90 -6.86 -5.89
CA TYR A 133 -7.92 -5.55 -6.57
C TYR A 133 -8.66 -4.50 -5.74
N GLY A 134 -9.84 -4.83 -5.21
CA GLY A 134 -10.64 -3.92 -4.41
C GLY A 134 -9.93 -3.47 -3.13
N VAL A 135 -9.35 -4.40 -2.38
CA VAL A 135 -8.63 -4.10 -1.14
C VAL A 135 -7.42 -3.21 -1.40
N LEU A 136 -6.61 -3.53 -2.42
CA LEU A 136 -5.43 -2.73 -2.74
C LEU A 136 -5.80 -1.33 -3.26
N SER A 137 -6.80 -1.24 -4.16
CA SER A 137 -7.24 0.05 -4.68
C SER A 137 -7.80 0.94 -3.57
N TYR A 138 -8.59 0.38 -2.67
CA TYR A 138 -9.15 1.09 -1.52
C TYR A 138 -8.04 1.53 -0.55
N ALA A 139 -7.09 0.66 -0.23
CA ALA A 139 -5.96 0.99 0.63
C ALA A 139 -5.10 2.11 0.02
N ALA A 140 -4.81 2.06 -1.28
CA ALA A 140 -4.06 3.10 -1.97
C ALA A 140 -4.80 4.46 -1.96
N GLN A 141 -6.12 4.45 -2.17
CA GLN A 141 -6.94 5.66 -2.12
C GLN A 141 -6.96 6.29 -0.72
N ILE A 142 -7.18 5.48 0.33
CA ILE A 142 -7.15 5.98 1.72
C ILE A 142 -5.76 6.52 2.05
N ALA A 143 -4.70 5.79 1.70
CA ALA A 143 -3.34 6.25 1.94
C ALA A 143 -3.06 7.59 1.24
N THR A 144 -3.47 7.75 -0.02
CA THR A 144 -3.35 9.01 -0.75
C THR A 144 -4.09 10.13 -0.04
N SER A 145 -5.37 9.94 0.31
CA SER A 145 -6.17 10.97 0.99
C SER A 145 -5.55 11.38 2.33
N SER A 146 -5.13 10.42 3.13
CA SER A 146 -4.52 10.68 4.43
C SER A 146 -3.18 11.42 4.30
N LEU A 147 -2.36 11.06 3.33
CA LEU A 147 -1.08 11.73 3.06
C LEU A 147 -1.27 13.14 2.51
N HIS A 148 -2.29 13.37 1.68
CA HIS A 148 -2.64 14.71 1.18
C HIS A 148 -3.06 15.65 2.30
N GLU A 149 -3.86 15.17 3.25
CA GLU A 149 -4.37 15.98 4.34
C GLU A 149 -3.33 16.23 5.43
N SER A 150 -2.47 15.25 5.69
CA SER A 150 -1.63 15.22 6.88
C SER A 150 -0.14 15.46 6.62
N VAL A 151 0.32 15.26 5.38
CA VAL A 151 1.76 15.34 5.04
C VAL A 151 2.00 16.30 3.88
N TYR A 152 1.61 15.94 2.67
CA TYR A 152 1.85 16.74 1.47
C TYR A 152 0.90 16.35 0.33
N SER A 153 0.24 17.33 -0.26
CA SER A 153 -0.75 17.12 -1.32
C SER A 153 -0.18 16.58 -2.65
N GLY A 154 1.13 16.59 -2.82
CA GLY A 154 1.80 16.02 -4.00
C GLY A 154 2.12 14.53 -3.91
N ILE A 155 1.81 13.85 -2.80
CA ILE A 155 2.08 12.42 -2.65
C ILE A 155 0.88 11.61 -3.14
N ASN A 156 1.11 10.76 -4.13
CA ASN A 156 0.11 9.82 -4.64
C ASN A 156 0.54 8.39 -4.37
N VAL A 157 -0.33 7.59 -3.77
CA VAL A 157 -0.12 6.15 -3.60
C VAL A 157 -0.82 5.42 -4.73
N SER A 158 -0.08 4.69 -5.54
CA SER A 158 -0.62 3.93 -6.67
C SER A 158 -0.21 2.46 -6.60
N LEU A 159 -1.01 1.62 -7.26
CA LEU A 159 -0.63 0.23 -7.47
C LEU A 159 0.43 0.15 -8.56
N SER A 160 1.41 -0.74 -8.38
CA SER A 160 2.38 -1.00 -9.45
C SER A 160 1.64 -1.43 -10.73
N SER A 161 1.99 -0.85 -11.86
CA SER A 161 1.28 -1.07 -13.13
C SER A 161 1.18 -2.54 -13.52
N GLY A 162 2.24 -3.32 -13.27
CA GLY A 162 2.26 -4.75 -13.53
C GLY A 162 1.25 -5.52 -12.68
N LEU A 163 1.08 -5.14 -11.42
CA LEU A 163 0.09 -5.76 -10.52
C LEU A 163 -1.34 -5.44 -10.97
N THR A 164 -1.61 -4.18 -11.29
CA THR A 164 -2.93 -3.75 -11.78
C THR A 164 -3.32 -4.53 -13.05
N GLN A 165 -2.41 -4.64 -14.02
CA GLN A 165 -2.65 -5.40 -15.23
C GLN A 165 -2.87 -6.89 -14.95
N ALA A 166 -2.07 -7.50 -14.08
CA ALA A 166 -2.22 -8.90 -13.70
C ALA A 166 -3.58 -9.18 -13.05
N LEU A 167 -4.01 -8.34 -12.13
CA LEU A 167 -5.31 -8.49 -11.45
C LEU A 167 -6.50 -8.31 -12.42
N ILE A 168 -6.45 -7.30 -13.28
CA ILE A 168 -7.48 -7.09 -14.31
C ILE A 168 -7.54 -8.27 -15.27
N THR A 169 -6.38 -8.76 -15.73
CA THR A 169 -6.31 -9.92 -16.62
C THR A 169 -6.89 -11.18 -15.96
N ALA A 170 -6.59 -11.40 -14.67
CA ALA A 170 -7.14 -12.52 -13.92
C ALA A 170 -8.67 -12.45 -13.80
N ILE A 171 -9.23 -11.26 -13.56
CA ILE A 171 -10.68 -11.05 -13.51
C ILE A 171 -11.32 -11.35 -14.89
N ILE A 172 -10.76 -10.78 -15.96
CA ILE A 172 -11.27 -10.98 -17.33
C ILE A 172 -11.21 -12.46 -17.72
N ALA A 173 -10.09 -13.13 -17.44
CA ALA A 173 -9.94 -14.55 -17.73
C ALA A 173 -10.96 -15.43 -16.98
N ALA A 174 -11.16 -15.15 -15.69
CA ALA A 174 -12.12 -15.90 -14.87
C ALA A 174 -13.57 -15.66 -15.34
N VAL A 175 -13.94 -14.42 -15.66
CA VAL A 175 -15.26 -14.09 -16.23
C VAL A 175 -15.43 -14.73 -17.61
N GLY A 176 -14.43 -14.66 -18.49
CA GLY A 176 -14.45 -15.29 -19.80
C GLY A 176 -14.69 -16.81 -19.74
N CYS A 177 -14.01 -17.51 -18.82
CA CYS A 177 -14.22 -18.93 -18.58
C CYS A 177 -15.65 -19.27 -18.15
N LEU A 178 -16.32 -18.40 -17.39
CA LEU A 178 -17.72 -18.60 -17.01
C LEU A 178 -18.65 -18.49 -18.23
N PHE A 179 -18.45 -17.49 -19.09
CA PHE A 179 -19.27 -17.30 -20.28
C PHE A 179 -19.13 -18.42 -21.28
N ILE A 180 -17.94 -18.95 -21.55
CA ILE A 180 -17.71 -20.07 -22.46
C ILE A 180 -18.47 -21.30 -21.97
N LYS A 181 -18.47 -21.60 -20.68
CA LYS A 181 -19.20 -22.75 -20.12
C LYS A 181 -20.72 -22.61 -20.17
N ILE A 182 -21.22 -21.37 -20.02
CA ILE A 182 -22.68 -21.16 -20.14
C ILE A 182 -23.15 -21.44 -21.56
N LYS A 183 -22.36 -21.06 -22.57
CA LYS A 183 -22.68 -21.31 -23.97
C LYS A 183 -22.70 -22.82 -24.31
N GLN A 184 -21.67 -23.59 -23.87
CA GLN A 184 -21.61 -25.05 -24.09
C GLN A 184 -22.73 -25.86 -23.42
N LYS A 185 -23.41 -25.31 -22.43
CA LYS A 185 -24.53 -25.98 -21.74
C LYS A 185 -25.88 -25.70 -22.41
N ARG A 186 -25.93 -24.80 -23.41
CA ARG A 186 -27.14 -24.44 -24.16
C ARG A 186 -27.21 -25.07 -25.54
N GLU A 187 -26.12 -25.68 -26.00
CA GLU A 187 -26.06 -26.58 -27.16
C GLU A 187 -26.16 -28.05 -26.71
#